data_2f5aa657eb4be25199e260f1ff52511f
#
_entry.id   2f5aa657eb4be25199e260f1ff52511f
#
_cell.length_a   1.000
_cell.length_b   1.000
_cell.length_c   1.000
_cell.angle_alpha   90.00
_cell.angle_beta   90.00
_cell.angle_gamma   90.00
#
_symmetry.space_group_name_H-M   'P 1'
#
loop_
_entity.id
_entity.type
_entity.pdbx_description
1 polymer ?
#
loop_
_entity_poly.entity_id
_entity_poly.type
_entity_poly.pdbx_seq_one_letter_code
_entity_poly.pdbx_strand_id
1 'polypeptide(L)'
;MSILVNKDTKLIVQGFTGSQGTLHSEQSIEYGTNIVGGVTPGKGGMEHLGKPVFNSVNEAVEELDPNASIIFVPAKFCKESIIESAEAGIKLIVCITEGIPTLDMLEVKKRIDDLGVRLIGPNCPGVITPGEAKLGIMPGNIHKPGSIGIISRSGTPVSYTHLTLPTKRIV
;
A
#
# COMPACT_ATOMS: atom_id res chain seq x y z
N MET A 1 18.58 6.26 2.03
CA MET A 1 17.90 7.28 1.17
C MET A 1 16.67 6.62 0.55
N SER A 2 15.48 7.07 0.90
CA SER A 2 14.22 6.52 0.36
C SER A 2 13.85 7.23 -0.95
N ILE A 3 13.16 6.52 -1.85
CA ILE A 3 12.72 7.09 -3.14
C ILE A 3 11.25 7.44 -3.11
N LEU A 4 10.40 6.55 -2.59
CA LEU A 4 8.94 6.70 -2.63
C LEU A 4 8.31 6.88 -1.26
N VAL A 5 8.81 6.17 -0.26
CA VAL A 5 8.23 6.15 1.09
C VAL A 5 9.33 6.30 2.14
N ASN A 6 9.04 7.06 3.18
CA ASN A 6 9.95 7.34 4.28
C ASN A 6 9.15 7.49 5.59
N LYS A 7 9.83 7.87 6.68
CA LYS A 7 9.21 8.10 7.99
C LYS A 7 8.15 9.23 8.00
N ASP A 8 8.22 10.15 7.03
CA ASP A 8 7.29 11.29 6.94
C ASP A 8 6.05 10.94 6.08
N THR A 9 5.99 9.72 5.52
CA THR A 9 4.85 9.25 4.73
C THR A 9 3.63 9.09 5.63
N LYS A 10 2.60 9.88 5.39
CA LYS A 10 1.28 9.78 6.05
C LYS A 10 0.40 8.83 5.25
N LEU A 11 0.17 7.64 5.78
CA LEU A 11 -0.54 6.56 5.10
C LEU A 11 -1.99 6.45 5.56
N ILE A 12 -2.94 6.40 4.62
CA ILE A 12 -4.29 5.89 4.88
C ILE A 12 -4.47 4.49 4.31
N VAL A 13 -5.33 3.69 4.94
CA VAL A 13 -5.60 2.30 4.58
C VAL A 13 -7.04 2.16 4.12
N GLN A 14 -7.28 1.76 2.88
CA GLN A 14 -8.60 1.41 2.37
C GLN A 14 -8.90 -0.06 2.62
N GLY A 15 -10.12 -0.34 3.12
CA GLY A 15 -10.47 -1.64 3.66
C GLY A 15 -9.89 -1.88 5.06
N PHE A 16 -9.66 -0.80 5.81
CA PHE A 16 -8.94 -0.78 7.08
C PHE A 16 -9.48 -1.75 8.13
N THR A 17 -10.80 -1.87 8.24
CA THR A 17 -11.46 -2.75 9.22
C THR A 17 -11.70 -4.18 8.70
N GLY A 18 -11.25 -4.50 7.49
CA GLY A 18 -11.25 -5.85 6.93
C GLY A 18 -10.12 -6.70 7.53
N SER A 19 -10.21 -8.02 7.45
CA SER A 19 -9.21 -8.93 8.04
C SER A 19 -7.79 -8.66 7.55
N GLN A 20 -7.59 -8.48 6.24
CA GLN A 20 -6.28 -8.19 5.65
C GLN A 20 -5.83 -6.76 5.99
N GLY A 21 -6.74 -5.78 5.89
CA GLY A 21 -6.47 -4.40 6.27
C GLY A 21 -6.01 -4.28 7.72
N THR A 22 -6.72 -4.93 8.64
CA THR A 22 -6.36 -4.96 10.08
C THR A 22 -4.99 -5.59 10.30
N LEU A 23 -4.79 -6.84 9.81
CA LEU A 23 -3.55 -7.59 10.04
C LEU A 23 -2.32 -6.83 9.54
N HIS A 24 -2.36 -6.33 8.31
CA HIS A 24 -1.20 -5.67 7.72
C HIS A 24 -0.99 -4.24 8.22
N SER A 25 -2.06 -3.57 8.66
CA SER A 25 -1.94 -2.27 9.35
C SER A 25 -1.28 -2.41 10.71
N GLU A 26 -1.68 -3.40 11.50
CA GLU A 26 -1.06 -3.69 12.79
C GLU A 26 0.44 -3.95 12.64
N GLN A 27 0.84 -4.82 11.71
CA GLN A 27 2.25 -5.09 11.39
C GLN A 27 3.00 -3.85 10.88
N SER A 28 2.34 -2.95 10.16
CA SER A 28 2.95 -1.74 9.65
C SER A 28 3.13 -0.69 10.76
N ILE A 29 2.17 -0.57 11.67
CA ILE A 29 2.27 0.27 12.89
C ILE A 29 3.42 -0.23 13.77
N GLU A 30 3.50 -1.54 14.01
CA GLU A 30 4.60 -2.17 14.75
C GLU A 30 5.97 -1.91 14.10
N TYR A 31 6.02 -1.86 12.78
CA TYR A 31 7.22 -1.53 12.02
C TYR A 31 7.63 -0.05 12.12
N GLY A 32 6.75 0.82 12.61
CA GLY A 32 6.96 2.26 12.71
C GLY A 32 6.40 3.08 11.54
N THR A 33 5.58 2.48 10.67
CA THR A 33 4.90 3.20 9.59
C THR A 33 3.86 4.17 10.15
N ASN A 34 3.86 5.41 9.69
CA ASN A 34 2.91 6.42 10.13
C ASN A 34 1.55 6.25 9.43
N ILE A 35 0.74 5.29 9.91
CA ILE A 35 -0.66 5.18 9.53
C ILE A 35 -1.44 6.24 10.28
N VAL A 36 -2.06 7.17 9.56
CA VAL A 36 -2.81 8.28 10.14
C VAL A 36 -4.30 7.98 10.29
N GLY A 37 -4.86 7.09 9.48
CA GLY A 37 -6.26 6.68 9.53
C GLY A 37 -6.58 5.62 8.49
N GLY A 38 -7.86 5.29 8.37
CA GLY A 38 -8.31 4.34 7.35
C GLY A 38 -9.71 4.64 6.83
N VAL A 39 -10.04 4.02 5.70
CA VAL A 39 -11.33 4.18 5.03
C VAL A 39 -12.04 2.84 4.97
N THR A 40 -13.27 2.83 5.46
CA THR A 40 -14.20 1.69 5.31
C THR A 40 -15.61 2.25 5.22
N PRO A 41 -16.24 2.21 4.04
CA PRO A 41 -17.61 2.72 3.86
C PRO A 41 -18.58 2.12 4.85
N GLY A 42 -19.43 2.97 5.47
CA GLY A 42 -20.41 2.59 6.48
C GLY A 42 -19.83 2.42 7.91
N LYS A 43 -18.53 2.70 8.10
CA LYS A 43 -17.87 2.64 9.42
C LYS A 43 -17.18 3.95 9.83
N GLY A 44 -17.49 5.03 9.13
CA GLY A 44 -16.99 6.36 9.49
C GLY A 44 -17.36 6.76 10.91
N GLY A 45 -16.45 7.48 11.57
CA GLY A 45 -16.60 7.90 12.97
C GLY A 45 -16.20 6.84 14.01
N MET A 46 -15.82 5.63 13.59
CA MET A 46 -15.25 4.60 14.47
C MET A 46 -13.76 4.82 14.66
N GLU A 47 -13.23 4.22 15.71
CA GLU A 47 -11.77 4.06 15.91
C GLU A 47 -11.38 2.60 15.65
N HIS A 48 -10.27 2.39 14.96
CA HIS A 48 -9.71 1.07 14.71
C HIS A 48 -8.18 1.12 14.80
N LEU A 49 -7.56 0.23 15.57
CA LEU A 49 -6.13 0.24 15.88
C LEU A 49 -5.60 1.59 16.40
N GLY A 50 -6.43 2.31 17.18
CA GLY A 50 -6.10 3.64 17.71
C GLY A 50 -6.07 4.75 16.63
N LYS A 51 -6.75 4.53 15.50
CA LYS A 51 -6.80 5.48 14.38
C LYS A 51 -8.24 5.70 13.91
N PRO A 52 -8.58 6.92 13.43
CA PRO A 52 -9.90 7.21 12.93
C PRO A 52 -10.23 6.44 11.66
N VAL A 53 -11.49 6.09 11.49
CA VAL A 53 -12.05 5.46 10.31
C VAL A 53 -13.01 6.41 9.63
N PHE A 54 -12.91 6.56 8.32
CA PHE A 54 -13.72 7.43 7.46
C PHE A 54 -14.57 6.61 6.50
N ASN A 55 -15.63 7.22 5.97
CA ASN A 55 -16.46 6.59 4.95
C ASN A 55 -15.87 6.74 3.54
N SER A 56 -15.11 7.80 3.31
CA SER A 56 -14.51 8.13 2.02
C SER A 56 -13.06 8.60 2.16
N VAL A 57 -12.32 8.54 1.04
CA VAL A 57 -10.95 9.07 0.99
C VAL A 57 -10.96 10.60 1.11
N ASN A 58 -11.97 11.26 0.54
CA ASN A 58 -12.08 12.73 0.63
C ASN A 58 -12.18 13.20 2.09
N GLU A 59 -13.04 12.56 2.91
CA GLU A 59 -13.13 12.86 4.35
C GLU A 59 -11.76 12.69 5.03
N ALA A 60 -11.05 11.60 4.73
CA ALA A 60 -9.74 11.33 5.31
C ALA A 60 -8.68 12.35 4.88
N VAL A 61 -8.74 12.83 3.63
CA VAL A 61 -7.81 13.85 3.11
C VAL A 61 -8.05 15.20 3.77
N GLU A 62 -9.31 15.61 3.93
CA GLU A 62 -9.67 16.88 4.57
C GLU A 62 -9.19 16.95 6.04
N GLU A 63 -9.26 15.84 6.77
CA GLU A 63 -8.89 15.84 8.20
C GLU A 63 -7.41 15.53 8.47
N LEU A 64 -6.78 14.65 7.68
CA LEU A 64 -5.47 14.09 8.01
C LEU A 64 -4.35 14.52 7.06
N ASP A 65 -4.69 15.03 5.87
CA ASP A 65 -3.74 15.39 4.81
C ASP A 65 -2.73 14.25 4.51
N PRO A 66 -3.21 13.02 4.15
CA PRO A 66 -2.35 11.91 3.83
C PRO A 66 -1.68 12.11 2.45
N ASN A 67 -0.47 11.57 2.28
CA ASN A 67 0.25 11.61 1.01
C ASN A 67 0.37 10.24 0.32
N ALA A 68 -0.06 9.18 0.99
CA ALA A 68 -0.08 7.82 0.45
C ALA A 68 -1.35 7.08 0.85
N SER A 69 -1.83 6.18 -0.03
CA SER A 69 -2.95 5.27 0.22
C SER A 69 -2.54 3.83 -0.09
N ILE A 70 -2.94 2.89 0.76
CA ILE A 70 -2.81 1.46 0.49
C ILE A 70 -4.18 0.80 0.44
N ILE A 71 -4.37 -0.12 -0.52
CA ILE A 71 -5.67 -0.70 -0.85
C ILE A 71 -5.68 -2.20 -0.57
N PHE A 72 -6.58 -2.63 0.34
CA PHE A 72 -6.87 -4.02 0.70
C PHE A 72 -8.33 -4.41 0.42
N VAL A 73 -9.05 -3.64 -0.39
CA VAL A 73 -10.44 -3.95 -0.74
C VAL A 73 -10.52 -5.10 -1.75
N PRO A 74 -11.66 -5.83 -1.83
CA PRO A 74 -11.87 -6.84 -2.87
C PRO A 74 -11.75 -6.28 -4.29
N ALA A 75 -11.30 -7.11 -5.25
CA ALA A 75 -10.97 -6.70 -6.63
C ALA A 75 -12.05 -5.86 -7.32
N LYS A 76 -13.33 -6.20 -7.11
CA LYS A 76 -14.48 -5.47 -7.69
C LYS A 76 -14.62 -4.02 -7.23
N PHE A 77 -13.94 -3.61 -6.16
CA PHE A 77 -13.98 -2.25 -5.62
C PHE A 77 -12.66 -1.48 -5.83
N CYS A 78 -11.63 -2.16 -6.34
CA CYS A 78 -10.30 -1.56 -6.45
C CYS A 78 -10.23 -0.40 -7.44
N LYS A 79 -10.96 -0.49 -8.56
CA LYS A 79 -11.02 0.58 -9.57
C LYS A 79 -11.47 1.89 -8.92
N GLU A 80 -12.64 1.86 -8.27
CA GLU A 80 -13.22 3.02 -7.60
C GLU A 80 -12.28 3.53 -6.50
N SER A 81 -11.72 2.64 -5.70
CA SER A 81 -10.79 2.98 -4.61
C SER A 81 -9.51 3.67 -5.10
N ILE A 82 -8.96 3.23 -6.24
CA ILE A 82 -7.78 3.87 -6.85
C ILE A 82 -8.15 5.24 -7.40
N ILE A 83 -9.25 5.34 -8.15
CA ILE A 83 -9.70 6.59 -8.76
C ILE A 83 -10.04 7.62 -7.68
N GLU A 84 -10.79 7.24 -6.65
CA GLU A 84 -11.13 8.10 -5.52
C GLU A 84 -9.87 8.66 -4.85
N SER A 85 -8.87 7.81 -4.57
CA SER A 85 -7.59 8.28 -4.00
C SER A 85 -6.86 9.27 -4.90
N ALA A 86 -6.86 9.00 -6.21
CA ALA A 86 -6.19 9.86 -7.18
C ALA A 86 -6.88 11.23 -7.30
N GLU A 87 -8.22 11.25 -7.34
CA GLU A 87 -9.04 12.46 -7.41
C GLU A 87 -8.99 13.27 -6.12
N ALA A 88 -8.89 12.61 -4.97
CA ALA A 88 -8.66 13.26 -3.68
C ALA A 88 -7.25 13.87 -3.52
N GLY A 89 -6.36 13.70 -4.52
CA GLY A 89 -5.05 14.34 -4.56
C GLY A 89 -3.90 13.52 -3.98
N ILE A 90 -4.12 12.27 -3.58
CA ILE A 90 -3.07 11.37 -3.08
C ILE A 90 -2.10 11.04 -4.21
N LYS A 91 -0.80 11.24 -3.98
CA LYS A 91 0.23 11.11 -5.02
C LYS A 91 0.82 9.71 -5.17
N LEU A 92 0.75 8.91 -4.10
CA LEU A 92 1.23 7.53 -4.10
C LEU A 92 0.11 6.58 -3.68
N ILE A 93 -0.25 5.66 -4.56
CA ILE A 93 -1.25 4.63 -4.30
C ILE A 93 -0.60 3.25 -4.42
N VAL A 94 -0.82 2.39 -3.44
CA VAL A 94 -0.33 1.01 -3.43
C VAL A 94 -1.54 0.07 -3.41
N CYS A 95 -1.75 -0.69 -4.49
CA CYS A 95 -2.85 -1.65 -4.59
C CYS A 95 -2.33 -3.08 -4.45
N ILE A 96 -2.64 -3.72 -3.32
CA ILE A 96 -2.18 -5.09 -3.02
C ILE A 96 -3.02 -6.12 -3.75
N THR A 97 -4.31 -5.85 -3.90
CA THR A 97 -5.32 -6.78 -4.40
C THR A 97 -4.99 -7.28 -5.81
N GLU A 98 -5.20 -8.57 -6.01
CA GLU A 98 -5.11 -9.25 -7.32
C GLU A 98 -6.50 -9.50 -7.93
N GLY A 99 -6.52 -9.91 -9.20
CA GLY A 99 -7.76 -10.31 -9.87
C GLY A 99 -8.66 -9.16 -10.33
N ILE A 100 -8.12 -7.93 -10.43
CA ILE A 100 -8.85 -6.79 -10.97
C ILE A 100 -9.02 -6.99 -12.49
N PRO A 101 -10.23 -6.79 -13.06
CA PRO A 101 -10.44 -6.90 -14.50
C PRO A 101 -9.51 -5.99 -15.31
N THR A 102 -8.98 -6.49 -16.41
CA THR A 102 -8.05 -5.73 -17.27
C THR A 102 -8.67 -4.44 -17.81
N LEU A 103 -9.97 -4.46 -18.17
CA LEU A 103 -10.67 -3.26 -18.64
C LEU A 103 -10.73 -2.18 -17.56
N ASP A 104 -11.00 -2.54 -16.32
CA ASP A 104 -10.99 -1.61 -15.20
C ASP A 104 -9.61 -0.97 -15.02
N MET A 105 -8.54 -1.76 -15.17
CA MET A 105 -7.17 -1.25 -15.08
C MET A 105 -6.78 -0.34 -16.26
N LEU A 106 -7.36 -0.50 -17.43
CA LEU A 106 -7.17 0.44 -18.55
C LEU A 106 -7.78 1.82 -18.23
N GLU A 107 -8.98 1.85 -17.66
CA GLU A 107 -9.62 3.08 -17.21
C GLU A 107 -8.84 3.75 -16.09
N VAL A 108 -8.44 2.97 -15.08
CA VAL A 108 -7.58 3.44 -13.99
C VAL A 108 -6.31 4.05 -14.54
N LYS A 109 -5.59 3.34 -15.43
CA LYS A 109 -4.32 3.82 -15.99
C LYS A 109 -4.47 5.16 -16.66
N LYS A 110 -5.49 5.33 -17.50
CA LYS A 110 -5.78 6.62 -18.15
C LYS A 110 -5.99 7.72 -17.11
N ARG A 111 -6.82 7.46 -16.09
CA ARG A 111 -7.19 8.46 -15.10
C ARG A 111 -6.01 8.89 -14.23
N ILE A 112 -5.19 7.94 -13.76
CA ILE A 112 -4.03 8.26 -12.92
C ILE A 112 -2.92 8.97 -13.69
N ASP A 113 -2.75 8.69 -15.00
CA ASP A 113 -1.79 9.40 -15.85
C ASP A 113 -2.19 10.87 -16.02
N ASP A 114 -3.47 11.14 -16.27
CA ASP A 114 -4.02 12.50 -16.37
C ASP A 114 -3.80 13.31 -15.08
N LEU A 115 -3.85 12.66 -13.92
CA LEU A 115 -3.70 13.27 -12.59
C LEU A 115 -2.25 13.29 -12.08
N GLY A 116 -1.32 12.67 -12.81
CA GLY A 116 0.09 12.57 -12.40
C GLY A 116 0.31 11.77 -11.12
N VAL A 117 -0.53 10.75 -10.87
CA VAL A 117 -0.48 9.90 -9.68
C VAL A 117 0.35 8.65 -9.95
N ARG A 118 1.12 8.23 -8.96
CA ARG A 118 1.90 7.00 -9.02
C ARG A 118 1.14 5.83 -8.39
N LEU A 119 0.91 4.79 -9.17
CA LEU A 119 0.34 3.52 -8.72
C LEU A 119 1.43 2.44 -8.67
N ILE A 120 1.52 1.75 -7.54
CA ILE A 120 2.28 0.50 -7.36
C ILE A 120 1.27 -0.65 -7.28
N GLY A 121 1.43 -1.65 -8.11
CA GLY A 121 0.45 -2.73 -8.31
C GLY A 121 -0.46 -2.46 -9.51
N PRO A 122 -1.62 -3.11 -9.58
CA PRO A 122 -2.18 -4.08 -8.63
C PRO A 122 -1.35 -5.37 -8.52
N ASN A 123 -1.81 -6.31 -7.69
CA ASN A 123 -1.15 -7.60 -7.47
C ASN A 123 0.34 -7.42 -7.11
N CYS A 124 0.62 -6.73 -6.03
CA CYS A 124 1.97 -6.48 -5.56
C CYS A 124 2.08 -6.71 -4.04
N PRO A 125 3.28 -7.00 -3.53
CA PRO A 125 3.51 -7.12 -2.09
C PRO A 125 3.65 -5.75 -1.40
N GLY A 126 3.69 -4.65 -2.16
CA GLY A 126 3.85 -3.30 -1.65
C GLY A 126 5.25 -2.71 -1.83
N VAL A 127 5.58 -1.77 -0.97
CA VAL A 127 6.87 -1.07 -0.94
C VAL A 127 7.38 -0.96 0.50
N ILE A 128 8.69 -1.08 0.68
CA ILE A 128 9.33 -0.95 1.98
C ILE A 128 10.62 -0.14 1.87
N THR A 129 10.80 0.81 2.78
CA THR A 129 12.08 1.44 3.06
C THR A 129 12.56 0.94 4.42
N PRO A 130 13.61 0.11 4.44
CA PRO A 130 14.04 -0.56 5.66
C PRO A 130 14.36 0.43 6.78
N GLY A 131 13.75 0.21 7.96
CA GLY A 131 13.90 1.07 9.14
C GLY A 131 13.11 2.39 9.10
N GLU A 132 12.33 2.65 8.04
CA GLU A 132 11.56 3.89 7.90
C GLU A 132 10.05 3.64 7.73
N ALA A 133 9.63 2.91 6.69
CA ALA A 133 8.22 2.67 6.42
C ALA A 133 7.99 1.38 5.63
N LYS A 134 6.89 0.69 5.94
CA LYS A 134 6.42 -0.51 5.27
C LYS A 134 4.97 -0.30 4.83
N LEU A 135 4.73 -0.30 3.53
CA LEU A 135 3.41 -0.23 2.91
C LEU A 135 3.15 -1.53 2.15
N GLY A 136 2.46 -2.47 2.76
CA GLY A 136 2.16 -3.76 2.13
C GLY A 136 2.34 -4.96 3.03
N ILE A 137 2.44 -6.14 2.39
CA ILE A 137 2.43 -7.45 3.04
C ILE A 137 3.83 -8.05 3.26
N MET A 138 4.88 -7.37 2.79
CA MET A 138 6.26 -7.86 2.95
C MET A 138 6.65 -7.97 4.43
N PRO A 139 7.35 -9.05 4.84
CA PRO A 139 7.85 -9.18 6.21
C PRO A 139 8.94 -8.14 6.47
N GLY A 140 8.73 -7.26 7.47
CA GLY A 140 9.63 -6.16 7.77
C GLY A 140 10.98 -6.59 8.33
N ASN A 141 11.01 -7.69 9.09
CA ASN A 141 12.19 -8.17 9.82
C ASN A 141 13.33 -8.70 8.95
N ILE A 142 13.08 -9.03 7.69
CA ILE A 142 14.11 -9.54 6.77
C ILE A 142 14.80 -8.43 5.97
N HIS A 143 14.23 -7.22 5.96
CA HIS A 143 14.77 -6.09 5.22
C HIS A 143 15.67 -5.23 6.11
N LYS A 144 16.89 -4.97 5.63
CA LYS A 144 17.89 -4.16 6.36
C LYS A 144 18.24 -2.92 5.56
N PRO A 145 18.53 -1.78 6.23
CA PRO A 145 19.06 -0.60 5.58
C PRO A 145 20.37 -0.94 4.82
N GLY A 146 20.51 -0.39 3.61
CA GLY A 146 21.66 -0.67 2.75
C GLY A 146 21.68 0.24 1.52
N SER A 147 22.64 0.01 0.64
CA SER A 147 22.85 0.76 -0.60
C SER A 147 22.22 0.09 -1.84
N ILE A 148 21.61 -1.09 -1.69
CA ILE A 148 21.02 -1.85 -2.80
C ILE A 148 19.51 -1.66 -2.78
N GLY A 149 18.94 -1.18 -3.89
CA GLY A 149 17.49 -1.11 -4.12
C GLY A 149 17.04 -2.26 -5.03
N ILE A 150 15.87 -2.82 -4.76
CA ILE A 150 15.25 -3.87 -5.56
C ILE A 150 13.92 -3.37 -6.09
N ILE A 151 13.74 -3.45 -7.42
CA ILE A 151 12.49 -3.17 -8.10
C ILE A 151 12.10 -4.41 -8.90
N SER A 152 10.89 -4.93 -8.70
CA SER A 152 10.40 -6.11 -9.41
C SER A 152 8.99 -5.89 -9.96
N ARG A 153 8.74 -6.41 -11.17
CA ARG A 153 7.38 -6.50 -11.74
C ARG A 153 6.61 -7.73 -11.24
N SER A 154 7.27 -8.64 -10.55
CA SER A 154 6.65 -9.84 -10.00
C SER A 154 7.12 -10.08 -8.57
N GLY A 155 6.21 -9.96 -7.60
CA GLY A 155 6.52 -10.16 -6.18
C GLY A 155 6.78 -11.62 -5.83
N THR A 156 6.01 -12.55 -6.35
CA THR A 156 6.10 -13.98 -6.04
C THR A 156 7.45 -14.62 -6.44
N PRO A 157 8.00 -14.40 -7.66
CA PRO A 157 9.31 -14.90 -8.02
C PRO A 157 10.46 -14.34 -7.18
N VAL A 158 10.35 -13.12 -6.66
CA VAL A 158 11.39 -12.55 -5.79
C VAL A 158 11.51 -13.36 -4.51
N SER A 159 10.38 -13.64 -3.85
CA SER A 159 10.36 -14.49 -2.66
C SER A 159 10.86 -15.89 -2.95
N TYR A 160 10.48 -16.46 -4.10
CA TYR A 160 10.92 -17.80 -4.52
C TYR A 160 12.43 -17.84 -4.79
N THR A 161 12.98 -16.81 -5.42
CA THR A 161 14.42 -16.69 -5.70
C THR A 161 15.23 -16.63 -4.40
N HIS A 162 14.77 -15.87 -3.42
CA HIS A 162 15.43 -15.78 -2.11
C HIS A 162 15.36 -17.08 -1.31
N LEU A 163 14.26 -17.83 -1.44
CA LEU A 163 14.07 -19.10 -0.74
C LEU A 163 14.78 -20.29 -1.44
N THR A 164 14.99 -20.19 -2.77
CA THR A 164 15.47 -21.31 -3.58
C THR A 164 16.87 -21.10 -4.16
N LEU A 165 17.52 -19.96 -3.93
CA LEU A 165 18.94 -19.83 -4.28
C LEU A 165 19.70 -20.90 -3.51
N PRO A 166 20.24 -21.91 -4.20
CA PRO A 166 21.02 -22.93 -3.53
C PRO A 166 22.25 -22.27 -2.93
N THR A 167 22.38 -22.34 -1.62
CA THR A 167 23.60 -22.00 -0.89
C THR A 167 24.72 -23.02 -1.17
N LYS A 168 24.75 -23.62 -2.34
CA LYS A 168 25.88 -24.42 -2.77
C LYS A 168 27.04 -23.49 -3.05
N ARG A 169 27.91 -23.37 -2.07
CA ARG A 169 29.28 -23.00 -2.30
C ARG A 169 29.85 -23.98 -3.30
N ILE A 170 30.00 -23.55 -4.54
CA ILE A 170 30.85 -24.25 -5.51
C ILE A 170 32.28 -23.87 -5.12
N VAL A 171 32.96 -24.80 -4.52
CA VAL A 171 34.41 -24.74 -4.30
C VAL A 171 35.08 -25.20 -5.58
#